data_69f07811ae5ea0c8f59ea3431ca87790
#
_entry.id   69f07811ae5ea0c8f59ea3431ca87790
#
_cell.length_a   1.000
_cell.length_b   1.000
_cell.length_c   1.000
_cell.angle_alpha   90.00
_cell.angle_beta   90.00
_cell.angle_gamma   90.00
#
_symmetry.space_group_name_H-M   'P 1'
#
loop_
_entity.id
_entity.type
_entity.pdbx_description
1 polymer ?
#
loop_
_entity_poly.entity_id
_entity_poly.type
_entity_poly.pdbx_seq_one_letter_code
_entity_poly.pdbx_strand_id
1 'polypeptide(L)'
;MAAQVEIYTWSTCPFCIRAKSLLNNKGVEFTEYVIDGDEDARDKMAQRANGRRSVPQVFINDQHIGGCDDIHALEAAGKLDPMLA
;
A
#
# COMPACT_ATOMS: atom_id res chain seq x y z
N MET A 1 -8.50 16.66 -7.28
CA MET A 1 -7.97 16.45 -5.92
C MET A 1 -7.17 15.18 -5.89
N ALA A 2 -6.12 15.14 -5.09
CA ALA A 2 -5.27 13.96 -4.99
C ALA A 2 -5.99 12.82 -4.25
N ALA A 3 -5.71 11.58 -4.65
CA ALA A 3 -6.21 10.41 -3.97
C ALA A 3 -5.63 10.31 -2.56
N GLN A 4 -6.38 9.73 -1.64
CA GLN A 4 -5.91 9.40 -0.32
C GLN A 4 -5.23 8.03 -0.38
N VAL A 5 -3.93 7.99 -0.12
CA VAL A 5 -3.13 6.75 -0.22
C VAL A 5 -2.62 6.37 1.16
N GLU A 6 -2.80 5.11 1.52
CA GLU A 6 -2.33 4.53 2.78
C GLU A 6 -1.56 3.25 2.48
N ILE A 7 -0.49 3.01 3.24
CA ILE A 7 0.30 1.79 3.11
C ILE A 7 0.69 1.27 4.49
N TYR A 8 0.50 -0.02 4.72
CA TYR A 8 0.97 -0.71 5.91
C TYR A 8 2.29 -1.39 5.60
N THR A 9 3.28 -1.20 6.47
CA THR A 9 4.65 -1.68 6.24
C THR A 9 5.27 -2.24 7.51
N TRP A 10 6.42 -2.88 7.33
CA TRP A 10 7.38 -3.16 8.40
C TRP A 10 8.65 -2.35 8.15
N SER A 11 9.40 -2.03 9.21
CA SER A 11 10.61 -1.19 9.12
C SER A 11 11.71 -1.82 8.26
N THR A 12 11.79 -3.16 8.22
CA THR A 12 12.78 -3.88 7.41
C THR A 12 12.07 -4.83 6.45
N CYS A 13 11.50 -4.27 5.40
CA CYS A 13 10.73 -5.05 4.43
C CYS A 13 11.11 -4.59 3.01
N PRO A 14 11.86 -5.42 2.25
CA PRO A 14 12.25 -5.04 0.89
C PRO A 14 11.07 -4.74 -0.03
N PHE A 15 10.00 -5.53 0.07
CA PHE A 15 8.80 -5.29 -0.74
C PHE A 15 8.10 -3.99 -0.35
N CYS A 16 8.12 -3.62 0.94
CA CYS A 16 7.59 -2.35 1.40
C CYS A 16 8.39 -1.17 0.82
N ILE A 17 9.71 -1.30 0.79
CA ILE A 17 10.60 -0.29 0.22
C ILE A 17 10.29 -0.11 -1.27
N ARG A 18 10.11 -1.20 -2.01
CA ARG A 18 9.78 -1.16 -3.44
C ARG A 18 8.43 -0.52 -3.69
N ALA A 19 7.43 -0.84 -2.88
CA ALA A 19 6.10 -0.25 -3.00
C ALA A 19 6.13 1.26 -2.73
N LYS A 20 6.82 1.68 -1.67
CA LYS A 20 6.98 3.10 -1.36
C LYS A 20 7.75 3.84 -2.45
N SER A 21 8.78 3.20 -3.02
CA SER A 21 9.54 3.79 -4.11
C SER A 21 8.66 4.08 -5.32
N LEU A 22 7.77 3.16 -5.67
CA LEU A 22 6.83 3.39 -6.77
C LEU A 22 5.91 4.57 -6.47
N LEU A 23 5.34 4.64 -5.27
CA LEU A 23 4.47 5.75 -4.88
C LEU A 23 5.22 7.08 -4.88
N ASN A 24 6.46 7.09 -4.40
CA ASN A 24 7.31 8.29 -4.42
C ASN A 24 7.60 8.75 -5.86
N ASN A 25 7.85 7.81 -6.77
CA ASN A 25 8.08 8.12 -8.17
C ASN A 25 6.84 8.72 -8.86
N LYS A 26 5.65 8.40 -8.33
CA LYS A 26 4.41 8.98 -8.82
C LYS A 26 4.14 10.38 -8.25
N GLY A 27 4.97 10.84 -7.30
CA GLY A 27 4.82 12.16 -6.70
C GLY A 27 3.61 12.29 -5.80
N VAL A 28 3.05 11.18 -5.31
CA VAL A 28 1.88 11.21 -4.42
C VAL A 28 2.31 11.19 -2.97
N GLU A 29 1.54 11.87 -2.12
CA GLU A 29 1.70 11.74 -0.67
C GLU A 29 0.92 10.54 -0.19
N PHE A 30 1.47 9.83 0.80
CA PHE A 30 0.81 8.68 1.39
C PHE A 30 1.05 8.65 2.89
N THR A 31 0.10 8.03 3.60
CA THR A 31 0.23 7.77 5.03
C THR A 31 0.80 6.36 5.20
N GLU A 32 1.90 6.26 5.93
CA GLU A 32 2.54 4.99 6.21
C GLU A 32 2.27 4.56 7.64
N TYR A 33 1.80 3.33 7.82
CA TYR A 33 1.63 2.71 9.11
C TYR A 33 2.69 1.62 9.27
N VAL A 34 3.70 1.89 10.09
CA VAL A 34 4.76 0.91 10.39
C VAL A 34 4.27 0.05 11.54
N ILE A 35 4.00 -1.22 11.29
CA ILE A 35 3.27 -2.09 12.21
C ILE A 35 4.10 -3.28 12.71
N ASP A 36 5.43 -3.18 12.72
CA ASP A 36 6.31 -4.23 13.25
C ASP A 36 5.88 -4.60 14.67
N GLY A 37 5.61 -5.89 14.90
CA GLY A 37 5.28 -6.40 16.23
C GLY A 37 3.95 -5.96 16.80
N ASP A 38 3.14 -5.23 16.04
CA ASP A 38 1.82 -4.76 16.47
C ASP A 38 0.73 -5.67 15.87
N GLU A 39 0.36 -6.70 16.64
CA GLU A 39 -0.63 -7.68 16.17
C GLU A 39 -2.03 -7.08 16.03
N ASP A 40 -2.40 -6.14 16.89
CA ASP A 40 -3.70 -5.46 16.77
C ASP A 40 -3.79 -4.68 15.47
N ALA A 41 -2.73 -3.94 15.11
CA ALA A 41 -2.68 -3.22 13.85
C ALA A 41 -2.69 -4.18 12.66
N ARG A 42 -2.01 -5.32 12.77
CA ARG A 42 -2.00 -6.33 11.73
C ARG A 42 -3.38 -6.94 11.52
N ASP A 43 -4.11 -7.21 12.60
CA ASP A 43 -5.48 -7.69 12.52
C ASP A 43 -6.40 -6.68 11.83
N LYS A 44 -6.27 -5.40 12.16
CA LYS A 44 -7.04 -4.34 11.51
C LYS A 44 -6.70 -4.23 10.03
N MET A 45 -5.43 -4.31 9.68
CA MET A 45 -5.00 -4.33 8.29
C MET A 45 -5.64 -5.52 7.54
N ALA A 46 -5.59 -6.72 8.14
CA ALA A 46 -6.15 -7.91 7.51
C ALA A 46 -7.65 -7.77 7.27
N GLN A 47 -8.38 -7.17 8.21
CA GLN A 47 -9.81 -6.93 8.03
C GLN A 47 -10.08 -6.01 6.82
N ARG A 48 -9.26 -4.99 6.62
CA ARG A 48 -9.34 -4.09 5.47
C ARG A 48 -8.86 -4.76 4.18
N ALA A 49 -7.96 -5.72 4.29
CA ALA A 49 -7.24 -6.32 3.16
C ALA A 49 -7.81 -7.68 2.74
N ASN A 50 -9.09 -7.91 3.00
CA ASN A 50 -9.78 -9.15 2.62
C ASN A 50 -9.11 -10.40 3.21
N GLY A 51 -8.61 -10.28 4.43
CA GLY A 51 -7.97 -11.36 5.17
C GLY A 51 -6.46 -11.49 4.95
N ARG A 52 -5.88 -10.68 4.08
CA ARG A 52 -4.42 -10.74 3.83
C ARG A 52 -3.65 -10.11 5.00
N ARG A 53 -2.68 -10.84 5.50
CA ARG A 53 -1.89 -10.44 6.67
C ARG A 53 -0.44 -10.06 6.32
N SER A 54 -0.06 -10.15 5.05
CA SER A 54 1.27 -9.79 4.59
C SER A 54 1.43 -8.29 4.42
N VAL A 55 2.66 -7.80 4.45
CA VAL A 55 3.00 -6.42 4.14
C VAL A 55 3.87 -6.39 2.88
N PRO A 56 3.84 -5.33 2.08
CA PRO A 56 2.97 -4.15 2.25
C PRO A 56 1.52 -4.41 1.85
N GLN A 57 0.60 -3.61 2.37
CA GLN A 57 -0.77 -3.55 1.89
C GLN A 57 -1.11 -2.09 1.60
N VAL A 58 -1.58 -1.82 0.39
CA VAL A 58 -1.84 -0.47 -0.11
C VAL A 58 -3.34 -0.26 -0.24
N PHE A 59 -3.80 0.91 0.18
CA PHE A 59 -5.20 1.34 0.05
C PHE A 59 -5.23 2.69 -0.64
N ILE A 60 -6.12 2.85 -1.61
CA ILE A 60 -6.32 4.12 -2.33
C ILE A 60 -7.79 4.49 -2.19
N ASN A 61 -8.05 5.66 -1.62
CA ASN A 61 -9.41 6.13 -1.34
C ASN A 61 -10.21 5.09 -0.55
N ASP A 62 -9.58 4.50 0.46
CA ASP A 62 -10.14 3.48 1.35
C ASP A 62 -10.46 2.15 0.64
N GLN A 63 -10.02 1.98 -0.59
CA GLN A 63 -10.18 0.74 -1.34
C GLN A 63 -8.91 -0.09 -1.28
N HIS A 64 -9.04 -1.37 -0.95
CA HIS A 64 -7.90 -2.29 -0.89
C HIS A 64 -7.36 -2.53 -2.30
N ILE A 65 -6.09 -2.20 -2.51
CA ILE A 65 -5.41 -2.43 -3.80
C ILE A 65 -4.60 -3.71 -3.75
N GLY A 66 -3.86 -3.94 -2.67
CA GLY A 66 -3.03 -5.12 -2.51
C GLY A 66 -1.61 -4.80 -2.10
N GLY A 67 -0.70 -5.71 -2.41
CA GLY A 67 0.72 -5.60 -2.05
C GLY A 67 1.58 -5.01 -3.15
N CYS A 68 2.90 -5.20 -2.99
CA CYS A 68 3.88 -4.68 -3.93
C CYS A 68 3.64 -5.18 -5.36
N ASP A 69 3.41 -6.48 -5.53
CA ASP A 69 3.18 -7.05 -6.86
C ASP A 69 1.91 -6.49 -7.49
N ASP A 70 0.87 -6.28 -6.68
CA ASP A 70 -0.41 -5.77 -7.17
C ASP A 70 -0.28 -4.35 -7.72
N ILE A 71 0.41 -3.45 -6.99
CA ILE A 71 0.56 -2.07 -7.47
C ILE A 71 1.49 -1.99 -8.68
N HIS A 72 2.52 -2.83 -8.75
CA HIS A 72 3.40 -2.90 -9.91
C HIS A 72 2.66 -3.44 -11.15
N ALA A 73 1.76 -4.40 -10.97
CA ALA A 73 0.91 -4.89 -12.05
C ALA A 73 -0.03 -3.80 -12.57
N LEU A 74 -0.62 -3.02 -11.68
CA LEU A 74 -1.47 -1.89 -12.07
C LEU A 74 -0.67 -0.83 -12.83
N GLU A 75 0.56 -0.55 -12.38
CA GLU A 75 1.43 0.38 -13.08
C GLU A 75 1.75 -0.12 -14.50
N ALA A 76 2.12 -1.38 -14.63
CA ALA A 76 2.43 -1.97 -15.94
C ALA A 76 1.23 -1.93 -16.89
N ALA A 77 0.02 -2.05 -16.34
CA ALA A 77 -1.22 -2.01 -17.13
C ALA A 77 -1.70 -0.57 -17.41
N GLY A 78 -1.01 0.45 -16.90
CA GLY A 78 -1.42 1.85 -17.04
C GLY A 78 -2.64 2.23 -16.22
N LYS A 79 -2.97 1.45 -15.19
CA LYS A 79 -4.18 1.66 -14.39
C LYS A 79 -3.91 2.36 -13.06
N LEU A 80 -2.64 2.47 -12.64
CA LEU A 80 -2.31 3.05 -11.34
C LEU A 80 -2.52 4.57 -11.36
N ASP A 81 -2.03 5.27 -12.38
CA ASP A 81 -2.12 6.73 -12.45
C ASP A 81 -3.56 7.25 -12.32
N PRO A 82 -4.56 6.68 -13.03
CA PRO A 82 -5.94 7.13 -12.82
C PRO A 82 -6.44 6.95 -11.39
N MET A 83 -5.98 5.92 -10.69
CA MET A 83 -6.38 5.67 -9.30
C MET A 83 -5.77 6.68 -8.34
N LEU A 84 -4.60 7.25 -8.69
CA LEU A 84 -3.89 8.22 -7.86
C LEU A 84 -4.30 9.67 -8.16
N ALA A 85 -5.06 9.87 -9.20
CA ALA A 85 -5.48 11.19 -9.61
C ALA A 85 -6.44 11.88 -8.62
#